data_5038eca1ebd0878319feb6d547d857cf
#
_entry.id   5038eca1ebd0878319feb6d547d857cf
#
_cell.length_a   1.000
_cell.length_b   1.000
_cell.length_c   1.000
_cell.angle_alpha   90.00
_cell.angle_beta   90.00
_cell.angle_gamma   90.00
#
_symmetry.space_group_name_H-M   'P 1'
#
loop_
_entity.id
_entity.type
_entity.pdbx_description
1 polymer ?
#
loop_
_entity_poly.entity_id
_entity_poly.type
_entity_poly.pdbx_seq_one_letter_code
_entity_poly.pdbx_strand_id
1 'polypeptide(L)'
;MGGQQPASYVVSPALDGDPAVIFVPGLGGRTRFVDGWNAPGREPVIRRADWSEPMRVPPVEERGTALASLVAHSGATEVVLVGHSMGGLVCLEAARHLGHRLRGLVVMCQYPPHRTPLSPLAELPDRALAEEIEAPPHIMDTVALPEYARRWRSEYRLLNRYLESDPRPVLNAPVIAVGARDDASSWNTGILHDWSEYTTEWLSVHMVDGGHQIVEDLPSETIREWAGKVRG
;
A
#
# COMPACT_ATOMS: atom_id res chain seq x y z
N MET A 1 8.72 34.67 -0.04
CA MET A 1 7.90 33.62 -0.68
C MET A 1 8.53 32.29 -0.27
N GLY A 2 8.00 31.68 0.80
CA GLY A 2 8.42 30.34 1.20
C GLY A 2 7.85 29.32 0.23
N GLY A 3 8.66 28.78 -0.64
CA GLY A 3 8.25 27.65 -1.48
C GLY A 3 7.92 26.49 -0.57
N GLN A 4 6.63 26.12 -0.47
CA GLN A 4 6.26 24.84 0.11
C GLN A 4 6.94 23.76 -0.69
N GLN A 5 7.73 22.92 -0.03
CA GLN A 5 8.24 21.70 -0.67
C GLN A 5 7.02 20.88 -1.14
N PRO A 6 7.07 20.31 -2.35
CA PRO A 6 5.98 19.47 -2.81
C PRO A 6 5.79 18.30 -1.83
N ALA A 7 4.55 17.96 -1.56
CA ALA A 7 4.21 16.81 -0.74
C ALA A 7 4.86 15.55 -1.31
N SER A 8 5.47 14.75 -0.46
CA SER A 8 6.24 13.56 -0.84
C SER A 8 6.12 12.47 0.21
N TYR A 9 6.57 11.28 -0.09
CA TYR A 9 6.80 10.27 0.93
C TYR A 9 8.04 10.60 1.76
N VAL A 10 7.95 10.30 3.06
CA VAL A 10 9.09 10.19 3.95
C VAL A 10 9.33 8.70 4.19
N VAL A 11 10.52 8.22 3.88
CA VAL A 11 10.90 6.82 4.13
C VAL A 11 11.80 6.74 5.34
N SER A 12 11.48 5.84 6.25
CA SER A 12 12.21 5.65 7.50
C SER A 12 12.47 4.15 7.74
N PRO A 13 13.69 3.74 8.06
CA PRO A 13 14.95 4.50 7.94
C PRO A 13 15.27 4.92 6.50
N ALA A 14 16.33 5.70 6.29
CA ALA A 14 16.74 6.14 4.95
C ALA A 14 16.99 4.97 4.00
N LEU A 15 16.82 5.19 2.69
CA LEU A 15 17.05 4.17 1.67
C LEU A 15 18.57 3.99 1.48
N ASP A 16 19.10 2.98 2.17
CA ASP A 16 20.45 2.46 2.03
C ASP A 16 20.40 0.94 1.84
N GLY A 17 21.33 0.39 1.10
CA GLY A 17 21.37 -1.03 0.75
C GLY A 17 20.48 -1.41 -0.44
N ASP A 18 20.85 -2.48 -1.12
CA ASP A 18 20.16 -3.05 -2.27
C ASP A 18 19.80 -4.52 -2.02
N PRO A 19 18.58 -4.92 -2.35
CA PRO A 19 17.46 -4.05 -2.71
C PRO A 19 16.89 -3.32 -1.50
N ALA A 20 16.42 -2.10 -1.72
CA ALA A 20 15.61 -1.42 -0.73
C ALA A 20 14.22 -2.07 -0.67
N VAL A 21 13.77 -2.52 0.50
CA VAL A 21 12.40 -3.02 0.70
C VAL A 21 11.57 -1.91 1.32
N ILE A 22 10.48 -1.51 0.62
CA ILE A 22 9.64 -0.40 1.04
C ILE A 22 8.22 -0.89 1.27
N PHE A 23 7.72 -0.73 2.50
CA PHE A 23 6.33 -0.99 2.86
C PHE A 23 5.49 0.28 2.69
N VAL A 24 4.36 0.15 1.97
CA VAL A 24 3.38 1.21 1.73
C VAL A 24 2.06 0.80 2.37
N PRO A 25 1.54 1.58 3.34
CA PRO A 25 0.31 1.24 4.04
C PRO A 25 -0.93 1.49 3.19
N GLY A 26 -2.04 0.89 3.63
CA GLY A 26 -3.37 1.17 3.13
C GLY A 26 -3.93 2.52 3.58
N LEU A 27 -5.25 2.66 3.47
CA LEU A 27 -6.00 3.81 3.99
C LEU A 27 -5.74 4.00 5.49
N GLY A 28 -5.61 5.24 5.92
CA GLY A 28 -5.32 5.59 7.31
C GLY A 28 -3.85 5.51 7.72
N GLY A 29 -2.98 4.92 6.91
CA GLY A 29 -1.53 5.06 7.00
C GLY A 29 -0.87 4.53 8.28
N ARG A 30 -1.36 3.42 8.86
CA ARG A 30 -0.69 2.79 10.02
C ARG A 30 0.60 2.11 9.56
N THR A 31 1.75 2.53 10.10
CA THR A 31 3.07 2.03 9.69
C THR A 31 4.02 1.75 10.85
N ARG A 32 3.72 2.23 12.05
CA ARG A 32 4.65 2.12 13.19
C ARG A 32 5.01 0.69 13.59
N PHE A 33 4.14 -0.28 13.30
CA PHE A 33 4.42 -1.70 13.54
C PHE A 33 5.62 -2.19 12.71
N VAL A 34 5.91 -1.57 11.56
CA VAL A 34 7.08 -1.89 10.71
C VAL A 34 8.40 -1.66 11.44
N ASP A 35 8.44 -0.72 12.38
CA ASP A 35 9.65 -0.48 13.19
C ASP A 35 10.00 -1.73 14.02
N GLY A 36 8.99 -2.48 14.48
CA GLY A 36 9.17 -3.76 15.18
C GLY A 36 9.66 -4.91 14.29
N TRP A 37 9.54 -4.78 12.98
CA TRP A 37 10.07 -5.78 12.05
C TRP A 37 11.60 -5.73 11.92
N ASN A 38 12.23 -4.59 12.23
CA ASN A 38 13.66 -4.34 12.01
C ASN A 38 14.49 -4.62 13.27
N ALA A 39 14.55 -5.88 13.71
CA ALA A 39 15.48 -6.26 14.78
C ALA A 39 16.94 -6.18 14.29
N PRO A 40 17.90 -5.86 15.18
CA PRO A 40 19.31 -5.82 14.83
C PRO A 40 19.82 -7.10 14.16
N GLY A 41 20.53 -6.94 13.04
CA GLY A 41 21.10 -8.06 12.28
C GLY A 41 20.12 -8.79 11.36
N ARG A 42 18.92 -8.29 11.20
CA ARG A 42 17.93 -8.83 10.27
C ARG A 42 17.91 -8.04 8.97
N GLU A 43 18.25 -8.69 7.89
CA GLU A 43 18.26 -8.13 6.55
C GLU A 43 17.25 -8.86 5.64
N PRO A 44 16.71 -8.20 4.61
CA PRO A 44 16.82 -6.77 4.35
C PRO A 44 16.03 -5.93 5.36
N VAL A 45 16.47 -4.69 5.58
CA VAL A 45 15.73 -3.71 6.39
C VAL A 45 14.46 -3.31 5.63
N ILE A 46 13.30 -3.47 6.28
CA ILE A 46 12.00 -3.07 5.70
C ILE A 46 11.74 -1.63 6.11
N ARG A 47 11.60 -0.75 5.13
CA ARG A 47 11.38 0.67 5.33
C ARG A 47 9.92 1.01 5.16
N ARG A 48 9.36 1.82 6.04
CA ARG A 48 7.99 2.32 5.88
C ARG A 48 7.97 3.61 5.08
N ALA A 49 6.96 3.76 4.22
CA ALA A 49 6.72 4.97 3.46
C ALA A 49 5.51 5.72 4.05
N ASP A 50 5.77 6.85 4.69
CA ASP A 50 4.74 7.71 5.27
C ASP A 50 4.50 8.93 4.36
N TRP A 51 3.25 9.31 4.14
CA TRP A 51 2.94 10.53 3.40
C TRP A 51 3.25 11.77 4.24
N SER A 52 4.01 12.71 3.68
CA SER A 52 4.52 13.88 4.43
C SER A 52 3.47 14.92 4.80
N GLU A 53 2.33 14.94 4.11
CA GLU A 53 1.22 15.86 4.38
C GLU A 53 -0.03 15.11 4.83
N PRO A 54 -0.18 14.79 6.12
CA PRO A 54 -1.29 13.97 6.61
C PRO A 54 -2.67 14.61 6.41
N MET A 55 -2.74 15.94 6.25
CA MET A 55 -4.00 16.65 6.00
C MET A 55 -4.40 16.71 4.53
N ARG A 56 -3.48 16.41 3.62
CA ARG A 56 -3.75 16.32 2.19
C ARG A 56 -4.02 14.88 1.80
N VAL A 57 -5.07 14.70 1.03
CA VAL A 57 -5.44 13.41 0.44
C VAL A 57 -5.11 13.44 -1.05
N PRO A 58 -3.94 12.95 -1.49
CA PRO A 58 -3.61 12.90 -2.90
C PRO A 58 -4.22 11.66 -3.59
N PRO A 59 -4.47 11.73 -4.92
CA PRO A 59 -4.84 10.56 -5.71
C PRO A 59 -3.80 9.43 -5.66
N VAL A 60 -4.23 8.20 -5.96
CA VAL A 60 -3.35 7.01 -5.98
C VAL A 60 -2.18 7.22 -6.95
N GLU A 61 -2.44 7.77 -8.13
CA GLU A 61 -1.43 8.03 -9.16
C GLU A 61 -0.37 9.04 -8.70
N GLU A 62 -0.79 10.08 -8.00
CA GLU A 62 0.14 11.07 -7.46
C GLU A 62 1.02 10.45 -6.37
N ARG A 63 0.44 9.62 -5.49
CA ARG A 63 1.19 8.88 -4.48
C ARG A 63 2.20 7.95 -5.14
N GLY A 64 1.80 7.20 -6.17
CA GLY A 64 2.69 6.31 -6.92
C GLY A 64 3.86 7.07 -7.57
N THR A 65 3.57 8.17 -8.23
CA THR A 65 4.60 9.03 -8.85
C THR A 65 5.57 9.60 -7.82
N ALA A 66 5.05 10.06 -6.67
CA ALA A 66 5.88 10.60 -5.59
C ALA A 66 6.80 9.52 -4.99
N LEU A 67 6.29 8.29 -4.80
CA LEU A 67 7.07 7.16 -4.32
C LEU A 67 8.18 6.79 -5.31
N ALA A 68 7.86 6.69 -6.59
CA ALA A 68 8.84 6.40 -7.64
C ALA A 68 9.93 7.49 -7.72
N SER A 69 9.53 8.75 -7.61
CA SER A 69 10.46 9.89 -7.59
C SER A 69 11.41 9.82 -6.39
N LEU A 70 10.89 9.47 -5.21
CA LEU A 70 11.71 9.28 -4.01
C LEU A 70 12.75 8.18 -4.22
N VAL A 71 12.34 7.01 -4.75
CA VAL A 71 13.26 5.91 -5.07
C VAL A 71 14.32 6.36 -6.08
N ALA A 72 13.93 7.10 -7.12
CA ALA A 72 14.86 7.59 -8.14
C ALA A 72 15.94 8.51 -7.57
N HIS A 73 15.61 9.30 -6.54
CA HIS A 73 16.54 10.25 -5.91
C HIS A 73 17.31 9.68 -4.70
N SER A 74 16.95 8.49 -4.20
CA SER A 74 17.57 7.90 -3.02
C SER A 74 18.94 7.26 -3.28
N GLY A 75 19.28 7.00 -4.55
CA GLY A 75 20.47 6.23 -4.92
C GLY A 75 20.27 4.72 -4.86
N ALA A 76 19.12 4.20 -4.40
CA ALA A 76 18.81 2.77 -4.47
C ALA A 76 18.76 2.32 -5.93
N THR A 77 19.52 1.27 -6.25
CA THR A 77 19.58 0.71 -7.62
C THR A 77 18.47 -0.31 -7.84
N GLU A 78 18.03 -0.96 -6.77
CA GLU A 78 17.00 -1.98 -6.77
C GLU A 78 15.99 -1.76 -5.63
N VAL A 79 14.72 -2.03 -5.91
CA VAL A 79 13.64 -1.89 -4.92
C VAL A 79 12.64 -3.04 -5.02
N VAL A 80 12.21 -3.52 -3.86
CA VAL A 80 11.02 -4.35 -3.70
C VAL A 80 9.95 -3.50 -3.02
N LEU A 81 8.78 -3.42 -3.63
CA LEU A 81 7.63 -2.72 -3.06
C LEU A 81 6.71 -3.73 -2.37
N VAL A 82 6.30 -3.42 -1.15
CA VAL A 82 5.34 -4.21 -0.36
C VAL A 82 4.17 -3.29 -0.03
N GLY A 83 3.01 -3.54 -0.62
CA GLY A 83 1.83 -2.70 -0.42
C GLY A 83 0.70 -3.45 0.27
N HIS A 84 0.10 -2.84 1.29
CA HIS A 84 -1.07 -3.37 1.97
C HIS A 84 -2.32 -2.60 1.55
N SER A 85 -3.40 -3.31 1.18
CA SER A 85 -4.68 -2.69 0.81
C SER A 85 -4.47 -1.65 -0.31
N MET A 86 -5.01 -0.45 -0.22
CA MET A 86 -4.76 0.64 -1.18
C MET A 86 -3.26 0.90 -1.42
N GLY A 87 -2.39 0.64 -0.43
CA GLY A 87 -0.95 0.73 -0.61
C GLY A 87 -0.41 -0.20 -1.70
N GLY A 88 -1.07 -1.33 -1.97
CA GLY A 88 -0.78 -2.20 -3.11
C GLY A 88 -1.03 -1.52 -4.46
N LEU A 89 -2.09 -0.71 -4.56
CA LEU A 89 -2.39 0.07 -5.76
C LEU A 89 -1.41 1.24 -5.94
N VAL A 90 -1.01 1.88 -4.84
CA VAL A 90 0.06 2.90 -4.86
C VAL A 90 1.38 2.30 -5.31
N CYS A 91 1.73 1.10 -4.83
CA CYS A 91 2.91 0.36 -5.27
C CYS A 91 2.85 0.00 -6.76
N LEU A 92 1.67 -0.43 -7.25
CA LEU A 92 1.46 -0.72 -8.67
C LEU A 92 1.71 0.53 -9.54
N GLU A 93 1.20 1.69 -9.14
CA GLU A 93 1.45 2.95 -9.82
C GLU A 93 2.91 3.39 -9.76
N ALA A 94 3.58 3.24 -8.60
CA ALA A 94 4.99 3.52 -8.50
C ALA A 94 5.83 2.60 -9.41
N ALA A 95 5.49 1.32 -9.41
CA ALA A 95 6.19 0.27 -10.15
C ALA A 95 6.29 0.57 -11.66
N ARG A 96 5.21 1.11 -12.27
CA ARG A 96 5.22 1.48 -13.70
C ARG A 96 6.27 2.54 -14.08
N HIS A 97 6.77 3.30 -13.10
CA HIS A 97 7.76 4.36 -13.29
C HIS A 97 9.19 3.92 -12.90
N LEU A 98 9.36 2.77 -12.27
CA LEU A 98 10.65 2.30 -11.74
C LEU A 98 11.47 1.51 -12.76
N GLY A 99 10.81 0.91 -13.77
CA GLY A 99 11.49 0.14 -14.82
C GLY A 99 12.38 -0.96 -14.23
N HIS A 100 13.63 -1.02 -14.66
CA HIS A 100 14.61 -2.03 -14.24
C HIS A 100 15.01 -1.98 -12.75
N ARG A 101 14.66 -0.90 -12.05
CA ARG A 101 14.89 -0.81 -10.60
C ARG A 101 13.91 -1.66 -9.80
N LEU A 102 12.73 -1.92 -10.33
CA LEU A 102 11.75 -2.76 -9.66
C LEU A 102 12.20 -4.23 -9.72
N ARG A 103 12.44 -4.84 -8.56
CA ARG A 103 12.76 -6.26 -8.43
C ARG A 103 11.53 -7.11 -8.19
N GLY A 104 10.48 -6.54 -7.62
CA GLY A 104 9.22 -7.22 -7.44
C GLY A 104 8.22 -6.41 -6.66
N LEU A 105 6.99 -6.88 -6.72
CA LEU A 105 5.84 -6.30 -6.05
C LEU A 105 5.19 -7.36 -5.16
N VAL A 106 5.03 -7.06 -3.87
CA VAL A 106 4.22 -7.84 -2.93
C VAL A 106 2.96 -7.05 -2.64
N VAL A 107 1.79 -7.59 -2.98
CA VAL A 107 0.49 -6.96 -2.73
C VAL A 107 -0.26 -7.77 -1.70
N MET A 108 -0.67 -7.13 -0.61
CA MET A 108 -1.34 -7.77 0.52
C MET A 108 -2.75 -7.22 0.70
N CYS A 109 -3.72 -8.11 0.86
CA CYS A 109 -5.13 -7.76 1.13
C CYS A 109 -5.73 -6.79 0.10
N GLN A 110 -5.40 -7.00 -1.19
CA GLN A 110 -5.88 -6.17 -2.29
C GLN A 110 -6.07 -7.00 -3.55
N TYR A 111 -7.28 -6.97 -4.11
CA TYR A 111 -7.51 -7.49 -5.46
C TYR A 111 -6.88 -6.59 -6.52
N PRO A 112 -6.61 -7.11 -7.74
CA PRO A 112 -6.18 -6.26 -8.84
C PRO A 112 -7.23 -5.18 -9.15
N PRO A 113 -6.84 -4.02 -9.68
CA PRO A 113 -7.74 -2.86 -9.85
C PRO A 113 -9.09 -3.22 -10.49
N HIS A 114 -9.09 -3.92 -11.61
CA HIS A 114 -10.29 -4.29 -12.36
C HIS A 114 -11.22 -5.30 -11.65
N ARG A 115 -10.75 -5.90 -10.57
CA ARG A 115 -11.52 -6.86 -9.74
C ARG A 115 -11.89 -6.28 -8.38
N THR A 116 -11.36 -5.12 -8.05
CA THR A 116 -11.66 -4.44 -6.79
C THR A 116 -12.99 -3.71 -6.91
N PRO A 117 -14.00 -4.06 -6.08
CA PRO A 117 -15.28 -3.36 -6.10
C PRO A 117 -15.11 -1.92 -5.62
N LEU A 118 -15.95 -1.02 -6.16
CA LEU A 118 -16.04 0.35 -5.65
C LEU A 118 -16.53 0.32 -4.21
N SER A 119 -15.90 1.11 -3.36
CA SER A 119 -16.26 1.19 -1.95
C SER A 119 -17.52 2.03 -1.75
N PRO A 120 -18.58 1.50 -1.13
CA PRO A 120 -19.77 2.26 -0.79
C PRO A 120 -19.50 3.28 0.35
N LEU A 121 -18.39 3.14 1.07
CA LEU A 121 -18.03 3.99 2.21
C LEU A 121 -17.86 5.46 1.82
N ALA A 122 -17.59 5.72 0.53
CA ALA A 122 -17.50 7.07 -0.02
C ALA A 122 -18.79 7.90 0.13
N GLU A 123 -19.93 7.24 0.28
CA GLU A 123 -21.26 7.87 0.30
C GLU A 123 -21.98 7.80 1.67
N LEU A 124 -21.35 7.16 2.67
CA LEU A 124 -21.94 7.03 4.00
C LEU A 124 -22.01 8.40 4.73
N PRO A 125 -23.04 8.64 5.56
CA PRO A 125 -23.06 9.73 6.52
C PRO A 125 -21.88 9.68 7.49
N ASP A 126 -21.47 10.82 8.07
CA ASP A 126 -20.25 10.93 8.88
C ASP A 126 -20.16 9.90 10.00
N ARG A 127 -21.26 9.70 10.76
CA ARG A 127 -21.27 8.76 11.88
C ARG A 127 -21.18 7.30 11.39
N ALA A 128 -21.95 6.95 10.37
CA ALA A 128 -21.94 5.61 9.81
C ALA A 128 -20.57 5.28 9.20
N LEU A 129 -19.95 6.22 8.48
CA LEU A 129 -18.59 6.05 7.98
C LEU A 129 -17.59 5.85 9.12
N ALA A 130 -17.69 6.66 10.18
CA ALA A 130 -16.77 6.54 11.31
C ALA A 130 -16.94 5.22 12.08
N GLU A 131 -18.15 4.69 12.18
CA GLU A 131 -18.43 3.36 12.74
C GLU A 131 -17.81 2.25 11.89
N GLU A 132 -18.00 2.28 10.57
CA GLU A 132 -17.45 1.28 9.65
C GLU A 132 -15.92 1.24 9.60
N ILE A 133 -15.25 2.39 9.77
CA ILE A 133 -13.78 2.45 9.80
C ILE A 133 -13.21 2.35 11.22
N GLU A 134 -14.02 1.98 12.19
CA GLU A 134 -13.62 1.85 13.59
C GLU A 134 -12.88 3.09 14.13
N ALA A 135 -13.49 4.25 13.91
CA ALA A 135 -12.91 5.51 14.38
C ALA A 135 -12.66 5.50 15.89
N PRO A 136 -11.55 6.09 16.36
CA PRO A 136 -11.25 6.14 17.78
C PRO A 136 -12.40 6.73 18.59
N PRO A 137 -12.73 6.18 19.78
CA PRO A 137 -13.88 6.64 20.59
C PRO A 137 -13.87 8.15 20.88
N HIS A 138 -12.69 8.75 21.04
CA HIS A 138 -12.55 10.17 21.28
C HIS A 138 -12.89 11.06 20.05
N ILE A 139 -13.15 10.47 18.88
CA ILE A 139 -13.63 11.18 17.68
C ILE A 139 -15.15 11.14 17.60
N MET A 140 -15.77 10.00 17.96
CA MET A 140 -17.17 9.68 17.67
C MET A 140 -18.19 10.70 18.21
N ASP A 141 -17.95 11.25 19.39
CA ASP A 141 -18.89 12.16 20.05
C ASP A 141 -18.33 13.59 20.21
N THR A 142 -17.47 14.00 19.26
CA THR A 142 -16.80 15.29 19.30
C THR A 142 -17.04 16.13 18.05
N VAL A 143 -16.68 17.41 18.14
CA VAL A 143 -16.69 18.34 17.00
C VAL A 143 -15.69 17.97 15.89
N ALA A 144 -14.81 17.02 16.14
CA ALA A 144 -13.84 16.54 15.17
C ALA A 144 -14.41 15.50 14.17
N LEU A 145 -15.56 14.87 14.51
CA LEU A 145 -16.15 13.82 13.67
C LEU A 145 -16.38 14.24 12.21
N PRO A 146 -16.98 15.41 11.89
CA PRO A 146 -17.20 15.79 10.49
C PRO A 146 -15.90 15.92 9.68
N GLU A 147 -14.86 16.49 10.28
CA GLU A 147 -13.56 16.66 9.62
C GLU A 147 -12.87 15.30 9.41
N TYR A 148 -12.92 14.43 10.42
CA TYR A 148 -12.41 13.07 10.34
C TYR A 148 -13.12 12.26 9.24
N ALA A 149 -14.45 12.25 9.23
CA ALA A 149 -15.23 11.56 8.21
C ALA A 149 -15.01 12.15 6.80
N ARG A 150 -14.92 13.49 6.68
CA ARG A 150 -14.62 14.17 5.41
C ARG A 150 -13.29 13.67 4.82
N ARG A 151 -12.25 13.52 5.63
CA ARG A 151 -10.94 13.01 5.20
C ARG A 151 -11.06 11.59 4.64
N TRP A 152 -11.66 10.68 5.41
CA TRP A 152 -11.84 9.28 4.99
C TRP A 152 -12.70 9.16 3.74
N ARG A 153 -13.78 9.93 3.65
CA ARG A 153 -14.62 9.98 2.45
C ARG A 153 -13.84 10.44 1.22
N SER A 154 -12.95 11.41 1.39
CA SER A 154 -12.08 11.86 0.30
C SER A 154 -11.12 10.74 -0.15
N GLU A 155 -10.56 9.97 0.76
CA GLU A 155 -9.72 8.80 0.45
C GLU A 155 -10.50 7.77 -0.38
N TYR A 156 -11.71 7.37 0.07
CA TYR A 156 -12.53 6.40 -0.66
C TYR A 156 -12.99 6.92 -2.04
N ARG A 157 -13.32 8.19 -2.17
CA ARG A 157 -13.67 8.78 -3.46
C ARG A 157 -12.50 8.79 -4.44
N LEU A 158 -11.30 9.07 -3.96
CA LEU A 158 -10.11 9.02 -4.79
C LEU A 158 -9.75 7.59 -5.19
N LEU A 159 -9.92 6.63 -4.27
CA LEU A 159 -9.77 5.22 -4.58
C LEU A 159 -10.78 4.78 -5.65
N ASN A 160 -12.07 5.07 -5.46
CA ASN A 160 -13.10 4.71 -6.43
C ASN A 160 -12.81 5.31 -7.82
N ARG A 161 -12.42 6.58 -7.88
CA ARG A 161 -12.03 7.23 -9.15
C ARG A 161 -10.86 6.53 -9.82
N TYR A 162 -9.86 6.12 -9.05
CA TYR A 162 -8.73 5.35 -9.58
C TYR A 162 -9.19 4.01 -10.17
N LEU A 163 -10.05 3.27 -9.47
CA LEU A 163 -10.58 1.99 -9.94
C LEU A 163 -11.46 2.15 -11.18
N GLU A 164 -12.29 3.21 -11.25
CA GLU A 164 -13.12 3.54 -12.41
C GLU A 164 -12.30 3.86 -13.66
N SER A 165 -11.08 4.32 -13.51
CA SER A 165 -10.17 4.55 -14.64
C SER A 165 -9.62 3.27 -15.26
N ASP A 166 -9.90 2.11 -14.65
CA ASP A 166 -9.46 0.76 -15.06
C ASP A 166 -7.96 0.70 -15.40
N PRO A 167 -7.07 1.08 -14.46
CA PRO A 167 -5.64 1.11 -14.73
C PRO A 167 -5.08 -0.30 -14.92
N ARG A 168 -4.36 -0.53 -16.02
CA ARG A 168 -3.78 -1.84 -16.36
C ARG A 168 -2.30 -1.76 -16.71
N PRO A 169 -1.45 -1.24 -15.82
CA PRO A 169 -0.03 -1.26 -16.06
C PRO A 169 0.49 -2.70 -16.00
N VAL A 170 1.30 -3.09 -16.97
CA VAL A 170 1.97 -4.40 -16.99
C VAL A 170 3.42 -4.21 -16.60
N LEU A 171 3.84 -4.88 -15.54
CA LEU A 171 5.17 -4.80 -14.96
C LEU A 171 6.09 -5.86 -15.57
N ASN A 172 7.36 -5.53 -15.71
CA ASN A 172 8.42 -6.50 -16.03
C ASN A 172 9.14 -6.89 -14.72
N ALA A 173 8.37 -7.40 -13.77
CA ALA A 173 8.85 -7.83 -12.46
C ALA A 173 7.85 -8.81 -11.84
N PRO A 174 8.30 -9.78 -11.04
CA PRO A 174 7.41 -10.74 -10.41
C PRO A 174 6.45 -10.09 -9.40
N VAL A 175 5.29 -10.73 -9.23
CA VAL A 175 4.26 -10.31 -8.29
C VAL A 175 3.97 -11.44 -7.29
N ILE A 176 3.92 -11.10 -6.00
CA ILE A 176 3.34 -11.94 -4.96
C ILE A 176 2.03 -11.29 -4.50
N ALA A 177 0.92 -11.99 -4.68
CA ALA A 177 -0.40 -11.56 -4.20
C ALA A 177 -0.76 -12.35 -2.93
N VAL A 178 -1.05 -11.65 -1.85
CA VAL A 178 -1.36 -12.24 -0.54
C VAL A 178 -2.77 -11.85 -0.14
N GLY A 179 -3.64 -12.84 0.04
CA GLY A 179 -4.97 -12.66 0.61
C GLY A 179 -5.06 -13.15 2.04
N ALA A 180 -6.04 -12.68 2.77
CA ALA A 180 -6.38 -13.16 4.10
C ALA A 180 -7.75 -13.86 4.09
N ARG A 181 -7.86 -14.99 4.81
CA ARG A 181 -9.03 -15.87 4.73
C ARG A 181 -10.31 -15.23 5.26
N ASP A 182 -10.18 -14.35 6.25
CA ASP A 182 -11.30 -13.66 6.90
C ASP A 182 -11.46 -12.22 6.39
N ASP A 183 -10.77 -11.85 5.29
CA ASP A 183 -10.85 -10.53 4.67
C ASP A 183 -11.76 -10.56 3.45
N ALA A 184 -12.94 -9.95 3.55
CA ALA A 184 -13.91 -9.87 2.46
C ALA A 184 -13.37 -9.26 1.16
N SER A 185 -12.29 -8.46 1.25
CA SER A 185 -11.65 -7.80 0.10
C SER A 185 -10.51 -8.58 -0.54
N SER A 186 -10.12 -9.75 0.00
CA SER A 186 -8.98 -10.52 -0.53
C SER A 186 -9.04 -12.04 -0.31
N TRP A 187 -10.16 -12.58 0.22
CA TRP A 187 -10.27 -14.01 0.53
C TRP A 187 -10.32 -14.94 -0.70
N ASN A 188 -10.69 -14.43 -1.87
CA ASN A 188 -10.90 -15.24 -3.06
C ASN A 188 -9.61 -15.40 -3.86
N THR A 189 -8.97 -16.55 -3.73
CA THR A 189 -7.74 -16.89 -4.45
C THR A 189 -7.88 -16.83 -5.97
N GLY A 190 -9.07 -17.18 -6.52
CA GLY A 190 -9.33 -17.10 -7.96
C GLY A 190 -9.19 -15.67 -8.48
N ILE A 191 -9.70 -14.68 -7.70
CA ILE A 191 -9.56 -13.26 -8.06
C ILE A 191 -8.09 -12.79 -7.88
N LEU A 192 -7.38 -13.29 -6.86
CA LEU A 192 -5.96 -12.95 -6.68
C LEU A 192 -5.09 -13.43 -7.84
N HIS A 193 -5.45 -14.53 -8.50
CA HIS A 193 -4.74 -15.00 -9.69
C HIS A 193 -4.84 -14.02 -10.88
N ASP A 194 -5.85 -13.13 -10.90
CA ASP A 194 -5.98 -12.11 -11.94
C ASP A 194 -4.86 -11.02 -11.85
N TRP A 195 -4.05 -11.00 -10.79
CA TRP A 195 -2.80 -10.23 -10.75
C TRP A 195 -1.81 -10.66 -11.85
N SER A 196 -1.99 -11.86 -12.46
CA SER A 196 -1.21 -12.28 -13.61
C SER A 196 -1.36 -11.37 -14.83
N GLU A 197 -2.44 -10.60 -14.93
CA GLU A 197 -2.64 -9.61 -16.00
C GLU A 197 -1.74 -8.36 -15.84
N TYR A 198 -1.11 -8.21 -14.67
CA TYR A 198 -0.27 -7.04 -14.30
C TYR A 198 1.23 -7.33 -14.33
N THR A 199 1.64 -8.50 -14.76
CA THR A 199 3.06 -8.83 -14.89
C THR A 199 3.34 -9.70 -16.11
N THR A 200 4.51 -9.49 -16.74
CA THR A 200 5.06 -10.41 -17.75
C THR A 200 5.91 -11.51 -17.13
N GLU A 201 6.20 -11.41 -15.84
CA GLU A 201 6.97 -12.38 -15.08
C GLU A 201 6.05 -13.36 -14.33
N TRP A 202 6.56 -14.05 -13.32
CA TRP A 202 5.76 -14.99 -12.55
C TRP A 202 4.88 -14.31 -11.49
N LEU A 203 3.75 -14.95 -11.22
CA LEU A 203 2.86 -14.64 -10.11
C LEU A 203 2.89 -15.77 -9.08
N SER A 204 2.96 -15.44 -7.80
CA SER A 204 2.70 -16.36 -6.70
C SER A 204 1.55 -15.84 -5.84
N VAL A 205 0.59 -16.72 -5.52
CA VAL A 205 -0.56 -16.38 -4.67
C VAL A 205 -0.45 -17.10 -3.35
N HIS A 206 -0.59 -16.36 -2.26
CA HIS A 206 -0.58 -16.88 -0.88
C HIS A 206 -1.86 -16.53 -0.15
N MET A 207 -2.31 -17.43 0.71
CA MET A 207 -3.40 -17.18 1.65
C MET A 207 -2.88 -17.31 3.07
N VAL A 208 -3.14 -16.31 3.89
CA VAL A 208 -2.82 -16.31 5.33
C VAL A 208 -4.11 -16.34 6.16
N ASP A 209 -4.02 -16.82 7.39
CA ASP A 209 -5.15 -16.79 8.32
C ASP A 209 -5.26 -15.39 8.94
N GLY A 210 -6.48 -14.89 9.11
CA GLY A 210 -6.76 -13.58 9.68
C GLY A 210 -7.54 -12.65 8.75
N GLY A 211 -7.79 -11.43 9.20
CA GLY A 211 -8.60 -10.41 8.53
C GLY A 211 -7.76 -9.39 7.75
N HIS A 212 -8.40 -8.26 7.40
CA HIS A 212 -7.80 -7.22 6.55
C HIS A 212 -6.50 -6.62 7.12
N GLN A 213 -6.40 -6.51 8.46
CA GLN A 213 -5.22 -5.92 9.12
C GLN A 213 -4.12 -6.95 9.44
N ILE A 214 -4.15 -8.13 8.80
CA ILE A 214 -3.20 -9.21 9.05
C ILE A 214 -1.73 -8.77 8.99
N VAL A 215 -1.44 -7.72 8.24
CA VAL A 215 -0.09 -7.18 8.10
C VAL A 215 0.54 -6.78 9.45
N GLU A 216 -0.28 -6.39 10.44
CA GLU A 216 0.18 -6.03 11.77
C GLU A 216 0.61 -7.26 12.59
N ASP A 217 0.06 -8.44 12.29
CA ASP A 217 0.28 -9.70 13.00
C ASP A 217 1.27 -10.64 12.31
N LEU A 218 1.60 -10.37 11.04
CA LEU A 218 2.53 -11.22 10.28
C LEU A 218 3.95 -11.15 10.84
N PRO A 219 4.62 -12.31 10.99
CA PRO A 219 6.04 -12.32 11.29
C PRO A 219 6.84 -11.56 10.22
N SER A 220 7.76 -10.72 10.64
CA SER A 220 8.62 -9.97 9.72
C SER A 220 9.44 -10.86 8.78
N GLU A 221 9.73 -12.09 9.22
CA GLU A 221 10.40 -13.11 8.42
C GLU A 221 9.61 -13.49 7.17
N THR A 222 8.28 -13.57 7.29
CA THR A 222 7.40 -13.86 6.16
C THR A 222 7.50 -12.77 5.10
N ILE A 223 7.50 -11.50 5.51
CA ILE A 223 7.67 -10.38 4.58
C ILE A 223 9.04 -10.41 3.91
N ARG A 224 10.10 -10.73 4.68
CA ARG A 224 11.46 -10.86 4.13
C ARG A 224 11.58 -12.04 3.16
N GLU A 225 10.93 -13.15 3.48
CA GLU A 225 10.90 -14.32 2.59
C GLU A 225 10.25 -13.96 1.25
N TRP A 226 9.11 -13.28 1.27
CA TRP A 226 8.46 -12.84 0.04
C TRP A 226 9.31 -11.81 -0.72
N ALA A 227 9.87 -10.83 -0.04
CA ALA A 227 10.77 -9.86 -0.64
C ALA A 227 12.04 -10.53 -1.22
N GLY A 228 12.53 -11.59 -0.58
CA GLY A 228 13.65 -12.40 -1.07
C GLY A 228 13.27 -13.20 -2.31
N LYS A 229 12.07 -13.79 -2.35
CA LYS A 229 11.61 -14.57 -3.52
C LYS A 229 11.48 -13.74 -4.79
N VAL A 230 10.96 -12.51 -4.70
CA VAL A 230 10.82 -11.62 -5.87
C VAL A 230 12.14 -11.01 -6.33
N ARG A 231 13.19 -11.20 -5.55
CA ARG A 231 14.53 -10.72 -5.88
C ARG A 231 15.24 -11.61 -6.92
N GLY A 232 14.81 -12.88 -7.07
CA GLY A 232 15.37 -13.88 -7.99
C GLY A 232 16.52 -14.61 -7.38
#